data_307a4ce60daac96b2fc4d284c350c585
#
_entry.id   307a4ce60daac96b2fc4d284c350c585
#
_cell.length_a   1.000
_cell.length_b   1.000
_cell.length_c   1.000
_cell.angle_alpha   90.00
_cell.angle_beta   90.00
_cell.angle_gamma   90.00
#
_symmetry.space_group_name_H-M   'P 1'
#
loop_
_entity.id
_entity.type
_entity.pdbx_description
1 polymer ?
#
loop_
_entity_poly.entity_id
_entity_poly.type
_entity_poly.pdbx_seq_one_letter_code
_entity_poly.pdbx_strand_id
1 'polypeptide(L)'
;MKPMNRRQVLRGLGGVSLALPALDVFEKSARADAKPTYAVFVVACNGVVQNLGTEPELFWPTKVGPLSPATLEADASTRATALLSRHAGKMLLVRGVDQAFREPMACSHTWGDNQCLTATPGSKDTDGPASSLARGESIDHRIAREKNKAGRGPLTLHAGANTAGGKGYGNPGYVSYQGPMQPNSPDSSPWDAYTRMVGLATADPVLAKMVALRRKSVNDLVRAQIKRIVERKDLSAEDRRRLDAHFTAVREIEIGMTAGLPAGTIKEMEGLSGKDVSSRLKTQLDANRDAVVRLHMDLIAFAFAGDITRSASLKIGDNNDGRRFMLDGVSQPSFHMISHRVLSDGNDGAPIPDAVQLHAEIVRLLMQQFGYLADKLAATSTPDGSLLDRGYALWTNQISNGAHDGRNMPYVIIGGANGRLRTGRFVEAGGVGHNQLMNALLKAADVTKAGGAEVDDFGDASLTKRVLSDILV
;
A
#
# COMPACT_ATOMS: atom_id res chain seq x y z
N MET A 1 -26.60 -4.73 33.03
CA MET A 1 -26.17 -4.17 31.71
C MET A 1 -26.10 -5.31 30.71
N LYS A 2 -26.72 -5.17 29.53
CA LYS A 2 -26.57 -6.19 28.48
C LYS A 2 -25.09 -6.27 28.04
N PRO A 3 -24.51 -7.47 27.88
CA PRO A 3 -23.15 -7.60 27.39
C PRO A 3 -23.06 -6.97 26.01
N MET A 4 -22.07 -6.12 25.80
CA MET A 4 -21.80 -5.51 24.51
C MET A 4 -21.23 -6.57 23.55
N ASN A 5 -21.75 -6.62 22.33
CA ASN A 5 -21.36 -7.60 21.33
C ASN A 5 -20.19 -7.04 20.49
N ARG A 6 -19.28 -7.89 19.99
CA ARG A 6 -18.13 -7.58 19.10
C ARG A 6 -18.46 -6.74 17.87
N ARG A 7 -19.72 -6.56 17.52
CA ARG A 7 -20.22 -5.78 16.37
C ARG A 7 -20.74 -4.40 16.77
N GLN A 8 -20.30 -3.83 17.89
CA GLN A 8 -20.83 -2.53 18.27
C GLN A 8 -20.28 -1.43 17.38
N VAL A 9 -21.21 -0.87 16.65
CA VAL A 9 -21.09 0.31 15.84
C VAL A 9 -21.75 1.44 16.62
N LEU A 10 -21.08 2.55 16.82
CA LEU A 10 -21.70 3.76 17.33
C LEU A 10 -22.65 4.28 16.24
N ARG A 11 -23.92 4.45 16.59
CA ARG A 11 -24.94 4.98 15.67
C ARG A 11 -25.26 6.41 16.05
N GLY A 12 -24.87 7.33 15.20
CA GLY A 12 -25.12 8.77 15.36
C GLY A 12 -26.44 9.24 14.75
N LEU A 13 -26.66 10.54 14.81
CA LEU A 13 -27.76 11.23 14.13
C LEU A 13 -27.66 11.00 12.61
N GLY A 14 -28.80 10.73 11.96
CA GLY A 14 -28.86 10.56 10.51
C GLY A 14 -28.31 9.22 9.98
N GLY A 15 -28.19 8.18 10.81
CA GLY A 15 -27.75 6.85 10.38
C GLY A 15 -26.23 6.65 10.29
N VAL A 16 -25.42 7.63 10.72
CA VAL A 16 -23.97 7.50 10.82
C VAL A 16 -23.60 6.36 11.74
N SER A 17 -22.70 5.49 11.30
CA SER A 17 -22.18 4.41 12.12
C SER A 17 -20.64 4.50 12.13
N LEU A 18 -20.04 4.43 13.32
CA LEU A 18 -18.60 4.36 13.52
C LEU A 18 -18.24 2.99 14.09
N ALA A 19 -17.42 2.24 13.37
CA ALA A 19 -16.86 0.99 13.88
C ALA A 19 -15.89 1.29 15.03
N LEU A 20 -16.01 0.56 16.14
CA LEU A 20 -15.06 0.64 17.25
C LEU A 20 -13.84 -0.25 16.98
N PRO A 21 -12.65 0.13 17.48
CA PRO A 21 -11.49 -0.74 17.45
C PRO A 21 -11.73 -2.02 18.25
N ALA A 22 -10.88 -3.02 18.05
CA ALA A 22 -10.89 -4.21 18.88
C ALA A 22 -10.56 -3.83 20.33
N LEU A 23 -11.47 -4.14 21.28
CA LEU A 23 -11.30 -3.88 22.70
C LEU A 23 -11.33 -5.18 23.49
N ASP A 24 -10.45 -5.31 24.49
CA ASP A 24 -10.32 -6.53 25.30
C ASP A 24 -11.60 -6.82 26.09
N VAL A 25 -12.33 -5.77 26.50
CA VAL A 25 -13.63 -5.90 27.19
C VAL A 25 -14.66 -6.71 26.40
N PHE A 26 -14.50 -6.79 25.05
CA PHE A 26 -15.37 -7.58 24.18
C PHE A 26 -14.81 -8.97 23.86
N GLU A 27 -13.56 -9.25 24.25
CA GLU A 27 -12.82 -10.46 23.86
C GLU A 27 -12.70 -11.51 24.98
N LYS A 28 -13.41 -11.36 26.08
CA LYS A 28 -13.33 -12.24 27.26
C LYS A 28 -13.58 -13.74 27.02
N SER A 29 -13.64 -14.21 25.79
CA SER A 29 -13.81 -15.64 25.47
C SER A 29 -13.04 -16.13 24.24
N ALA A 30 -12.07 -15.40 23.74
CA ALA A 30 -11.20 -15.91 22.68
C ALA A 30 -9.83 -16.23 23.27
N ARG A 31 -9.35 -17.46 23.00
CA ARG A 31 -7.99 -17.94 23.24
C ARG A 31 -6.96 -16.83 23.12
N ALA A 32 -5.84 -16.95 23.83
CA ALA A 32 -4.62 -16.19 23.56
C ALA A 32 -4.22 -16.43 22.09
N ASP A 33 -4.95 -15.80 21.17
CA ASP A 33 -4.68 -15.87 19.76
C ASP A 33 -3.31 -15.25 19.51
N ALA A 34 -2.53 -15.89 18.67
CA ALA A 34 -1.25 -15.38 18.20
C ALA A 34 -1.41 -13.91 17.81
N LYS A 35 -0.48 -13.08 18.27
CA LYS A 35 -0.48 -11.62 18.04
C LYS A 35 -0.75 -11.34 16.55
N PRO A 36 -1.76 -10.51 16.18
CA PRO A 36 -2.07 -10.27 14.78
C PRO A 36 -0.87 -9.69 14.05
N THR A 37 -0.64 -10.12 12.83
CA THR A 37 0.37 -9.57 11.94
C THR A 37 -0.32 -8.76 10.84
N TYR A 38 0.26 -7.62 10.48
CA TYR A 38 -0.26 -6.71 9.45
C TYR A 38 0.71 -6.67 8.28
N ALA A 39 0.19 -6.63 7.07
CA ALA A 39 1.00 -6.56 5.85
C ALA A 39 0.48 -5.49 4.90
N VAL A 40 1.37 -4.65 4.40
CA VAL A 40 1.05 -3.68 3.35
C VAL A 40 2.02 -3.79 2.19
N PHE A 41 1.49 -3.74 0.98
CA PHE A 41 2.20 -3.87 -0.29
C PHE A 41 2.05 -2.58 -1.08
N VAL A 42 3.15 -1.84 -1.23
CA VAL A 42 3.22 -0.62 -2.04
C VAL A 42 3.89 -0.96 -3.36
N VAL A 43 3.17 -0.75 -4.46
CA VAL A 43 3.66 -1.04 -5.81
C VAL A 43 3.79 0.27 -6.58
N ALA A 44 5.01 0.59 -7.01
CA ALA A 44 5.31 1.72 -7.88
C ALA A 44 5.41 1.29 -9.35
N CYS A 45 5.67 2.25 -10.24
CA CYS A 45 5.75 2.07 -11.68
C CYS A 45 7.12 2.42 -12.24
N ASN A 46 7.37 2.02 -13.49
CA ASN A 46 8.49 2.43 -14.33
C ASN A 46 9.89 1.99 -13.84
N GLY A 47 9.99 1.09 -12.86
CA GLY A 47 11.26 0.54 -12.40
C GLY A 47 12.11 1.50 -11.58
N VAL A 48 13.36 1.12 -11.39
CA VAL A 48 14.39 1.89 -10.67
C VAL A 48 15.68 1.93 -11.49
N VAL A 49 16.57 2.86 -11.16
CA VAL A 49 17.91 2.91 -11.77
C VAL A 49 18.83 2.00 -10.97
N GLN A 50 19.15 0.85 -11.53
CA GLN A 50 20.04 -0.14 -10.92
C GLN A 50 21.00 -0.69 -11.98
N ASN A 51 22.12 -1.23 -11.52
CA ASN A 51 23.19 -1.74 -12.39
C ASN A 51 22.72 -2.96 -13.21
N LEU A 52 21.93 -2.69 -14.24
CA LEU A 52 21.51 -3.64 -15.25
C LEU A 52 21.91 -3.07 -16.63
N GLY A 53 22.74 -3.82 -17.36
CA GLY A 53 23.31 -3.33 -18.61
C GLY A 53 24.39 -2.26 -18.40
N THR A 54 24.19 -1.08 -18.99
CA THR A 54 25.14 0.07 -18.92
C THR A 54 24.73 1.11 -17.88
N GLU A 55 23.63 0.92 -17.17
CA GLU A 55 23.16 1.91 -16.20
C GLU A 55 23.95 1.85 -14.88
N PRO A 56 24.14 3.00 -14.20
CA PRO A 56 24.77 3.04 -12.89
C PRO A 56 23.88 2.41 -11.82
N GLU A 57 24.48 2.06 -10.66
CA GLU A 57 23.74 1.65 -9.49
C GLU A 57 23.33 2.86 -8.66
N LEU A 58 22.05 3.25 -8.72
CA LEU A 58 21.50 4.39 -7.97
C LEU A 58 20.34 3.98 -7.00
N PHE A 59 20.16 2.70 -6.77
CA PHE A 59 19.10 2.19 -5.91
C PHE A 59 19.61 1.41 -4.70
N TRP A 60 20.43 0.36 -4.92
CA TRP A 60 20.90 -0.52 -3.88
C TRP A 60 22.12 0.04 -3.13
N PRO A 61 22.30 -0.25 -1.83
CA PRO A 61 23.56 -0.04 -1.15
C PRO A 61 24.70 -0.83 -1.81
N THR A 62 25.94 -0.36 -1.64
CA THR A 62 27.13 -0.99 -2.24
C THR A 62 27.42 -2.39 -1.70
N LYS A 63 27.11 -2.65 -0.42
CA LYS A 63 27.51 -3.89 0.26
C LYS A 63 26.29 -4.67 0.75
N VAL A 64 26.23 -5.94 0.38
CA VAL A 64 25.35 -6.94 0.97
C VAL A 64 25.79 -7.24 2.40
N GLY A 65 24.85 -7.48 3.30
CA GLY A 65 25.12 -7.79 4.70
C GLY A 65 24.36 -6.92 5.70
N PRO A 66 24.88 -6.70 6.90
CA PRO A 66 24.20 -5.91 7.93
C PRO A 66 23.96 -4.47 7.49
N LEU A 67 22.76 -3.96 7.80
CA LEU A 67 22.37 -2.57 7.56
C LEU A 67 22.48 -1.76 8.85
N SER A 68 22.96 -0.55 8.71
CA SER A 68 22.97 0.49 9.74
C SER A 68 22.66 1.85 9.08
N PRO A 69 22.30 2.89 9.83
CA PRO A 69 22.21 4.24 9.27
C PRO A 69 23.48 4.61 8.51
N ALA A 70 24.65 4.38 9.08
CA ALA A 70 25.93 4.73 8.45
C ALA A 70 26.18 3.97 7.13
N THR A 71 25.80 2.69 7.01
CA THR A 71 25.98 1.92 5.76
C THR A 71 25.04 2.37 4.66
N LEU A 72 23.85 2.88 5.00
CA LEU A 72 22.89 3.41 4.05
C LEU A 72 23.23 4.83 3.62
N GLU A 73 23.74 5.65 4.56
CA GLU A 73 24.08 7.06 4.33
C GLU A 73 25.43 7.27 3.67
N ALA A 74 26.31 6.27 3.69
CA ALA A 74 27.60 6.34 3.00
C ALA A 74 27.45 6.67 1.50
N ASP A 75 26.33 6.29 0.89
CA ASP A 75 26.01 6.53 -0.52
C ASP A 75 24.79 7.48 -0.69
N ALA A 76 24.49 8.30 0.32
CA ALA A 76 23.20 8.94 0.53
C ALA A 76 22.80 9.97 -0.53
N SER A 77 23.74 10.59 -1.22
CA SER A 77 23.44 11.69 -2.15
C SER A 77 22.58 11.25 -3.34
N THR A 78 22.65 9.97 -3.73
CA THR A 78 22.02 9.48 -4.96
C THR A 78 21.05 8.32 -4.76
N ARG A 79 21.24 7.48 -3.72
CA ARG A 79 20.46 6.24 -3.57
C ARG A 79 19.15 6.43 -2.83
N ALA A 80 18.08 5.94 -3.41
CA ALA A 80 16.75 6.06 -2.83
C ALA A 80 16.61 5.34 -1.48
N THR A 81 17.26 4.18 -1.31
CA THR A 81 17.21 3.38 -0.07
C THR A 81 17.85 4.10 1.13
N ALA A 82 18.77 5.04 0.90
CA ALA A 82 19.39 5.85 1.96
C ALA A 82 18.39 6.74 2.72
N LEU A 83 17.29 7.13 2.08
CA LEU A 83 16.22 7.93 2.70
C LEU A 83 15.47 7.19 3.82
N LEU A 84 15.70 5.88 3.94
CA LEU A 84 15.11 5.01 4.95
C LEU A 84 16.08 4.67 6.09
N SER A 85 17.24 5.32 6.17
CA SER A 85 18.33 5.02 7.12
C SER A 85 17.87 4.93 8.58
N ARG A 86 16.91 5.78 8.98
CA ARG A 86 16.31 5.76 10.32
C ARG A 86 15.59 4.45 10.67
N HIS A 87 15.24 3.66 9.67
CA HIS A 87 14.62 2.34 9.82
C HIS A 87 15.60 1.18 9.60
N ALA A 88 16.90 1.42 9.46
CA ALA A 88 17.90 0.42 9.08
C ALA A 88 17.79 -0.89 9.87
N GLY A 89 17.60 -0.83 11.20
CA GLY A 89 17.47 -2.00 12.06
C GLY A 89 16.18 -2.83 11.83
N LYS A 90 15.15 -2.25 11.20
CA LYS A 90 13.90 -2.92 10.85
C LYS A 90 13.74 -3.10 9.33
N MET A 91 14.78 -2.77 8.57
CA MET A 91 14.77 -2.85 7.12
C MET A 91 15.39 -4.15 6.64
N LEU A 92 14.81 -4.72 5.60
CA LEU A 92 15.32 -5.86 4.88
C LEU A 92 15.28 -5.51 3.39
N LEU A 93 16.44 -5.43 2.77
CA LEU A 93 16.61 -5.28 1.34
C LEU A 93 16.85 -6.65 0.72
N VAL A 94 16.11 -6.98 -0.33
CA VAL A 94 16.25 -8.28 -1.02
C VAL A 94 16.48 -8.04 -2.49
N ARG A 95 17.69 -8.34 -2.96
CA ARG A 95 18.13 -8.28 -4.35
C ARG A 95 18.27 -9.68 -4.94
N GLY A 96 18.27 -9.80 -6.26
CA GLY A 96 18.37 -11.10 -6.92
C GLY A 96 17.09 -11.93 -6.84
N VAL A 97 15.94 -11.26 -6.80
CA VAL A 97 14.63 -11.88 -6.94
C VAL A 97 14.03 -11.46 -8.26
N ASP A 98 13.69 -12.44 -9.09
CA ASP A 98 13.19 -12.24 -10.45
C ASP A 98 11.67 -12.41 -10.51
N GLN A 99 11.03 -11.73 -11.46
CA GLN A 99 9.66 -12.08 -11.84
C GLN A 99 9.59 -13.54 -12.27
N ALA A 100 8.54 -14.24 -11.83
CA ALA A 100 8.39 -15.66 -12.13
C ALA A 100 8.20 -15.94 -13.62
N PHE A 101 7.58 -15.02 -14.34
CA PHE A 101 7.35 -15.08 -15.78
C PHE A 101 8.00 -13.87 -16.43
N ARG A 102 8.96 -14.11 -17.33
CA ARG A 102 9.77 -13.04 -17.94
C ARG A 102 9.38 -12.71 -19.38
N GLU A 103 8.72 -13.65 -20.04
CA GLU A 103 8.26 -13.45 -21.42
C GLU A 103 6.94 -12.70 -21.41
N PRO A 104 6.89 -11.42 -21.78
CA PRO A 104 5.66 -10.66 -21.80
C PRO A 104 4.77 -11.18 -22.94
N MET A 105 3.55 -11.56 -22.58
CA MET A 105 2.51 -11.85 -23.57
C MET A 105 1.73 -10.60 -23.96
N ALA A 106 2.05 -9.46 -23.34
CA ALA A 106 1.38 -8.18 -23.42
C ALA A 106 2.37 -7.04 -23.20
N CYS A 107 1.91 -5.82 -22.97
CA CYS A 107 2.74 -4.72 -22.49
C CYS A 107 3.43 -5.10 -21.18
N SER A 108 4.75 -4.89 -21.09
CA SER A 108 5.55 -5.27 -19.90
C SER A 108 5.09 -4.61 -18.61
N HIS A 109 4.52 -3.42 -18.65
CA HIS A 109 3.90 -2.77 -17.49
C HIS A 109 2.68 -3.54 -17.01
N THR A 110 1.73 -3.86 -17.89
CA THR A 110 0.55 -4.67 -17.54
C THR A 110 0.96 -6.05 -17.05
N TRP A 111 1.94 -6.65 -17.69
CA TRP A 111 2.50 -7.93 -17.29
C TRP A 111 3.10 -7.88 -15.89
N GLY A 112 3.87 -6.84 -15.60
CA GLY A 112 4.45 -6.61 -14.29
C GLY A 112 3.39 -6.39 -13.22
N ASP A 113 2.37 -5.57 -13.49
CA ASP A 113 1.24 -5.35 -12.59
C ASP A 113 0.48 -6.64 -12.27
N ASN A 114 0.24 -7.48 -13.28
CA ASN A 114 -0.47 -8.74 -13.11
C ASN A 114 0.27 -9.70 -12.16
N GLN A 115 1.60 -9.78 -12.25
CA GLN A 115 2.34 -10.78 -11.52
C GLN A 115 3.01 -10.29 -10.23
N CYS A 116 3.23 -8.98 -10.06
CA CYS A 116 4.04 -8.47 -8.94
C CYS A 116 3.53 -8.90 -7.54
N LEU A 117 2.22 -9.07 -7.38
CA LEU A 117 1.62 -9.56 -6.13
C LEU A 117 0.91 -10.91 -6.27
N THR A 118 0.89 -11.54 -7.44
CA THR A 118 0.22 -12.83 -7.67
C THR A 118 1.16 -13.98 -7.98
N ALA A 119 2.35 -13.68 -8.49
CA ALA A 119 3.27 -14.67 -9.05
C ALA A 119 2.58 -15.62 -10.07
N THR A 120 1.65 -15.07 -10.86
CA THR A 120 0.98 -15.81 -11.94
C THR A 120 1.08 -15.05 -13.25
N PRO A 121 1.06 -15.73 -14.41
CA PRO A 121 1.05 -15.04 -15.69
C PRO A 121 -0.26 -14.25 -15.86
N GLY A 122 -0.24 -13.28 -16.75
CA GLY A 122 -1.45 -12.66 -17.26
C GLY A 122 -2.28 -13.60 -18.13
N SER A 123 -3.55 -13.28 -18.36
CA SER A 123 -4.36 -13.93 -19.38
C SER A 123 -3.78 -13.68 -20.77
N LYS A 124 -4.05 -14.60 -21.70
CA LYS A 124 -3.79 -14.32 -23.12
C LYS A 124 -4.65 -13.12 -23.53
N ASP A 125 -4.02 -12.20 -24.20
CA ASP A 125 -4.64 -10.99 -24.64
C ASP A 125 -5.43 -11.27 -25.93
N THR A 126 -6.74 -11.37 -25.81
CA THR A 126 -7.63 -11.49 -26.97
C THR A 126 -8.15 -10.13 -27.43
N ASP A 127 -8.06 -9.09 -26.57
CA ASP A 127 -8.66 -7.77 -26.81
C ASP A 127 -7.62 -6.62 -26.80
N GLY A 128 -6.34 -6.93 -26.79
CA GLY A 128 -5.22 -5.99 -26.74
C GLY A 128 -4.43 -6.01 -25.43
N PRO A 129 -3.17 -5.53 -25.44
CA PRO A 129 -2.21 -5.67 -24.33
C PRO A 129 -2.70 -5.17 -22.97
N ALA A 130 -3.73 -4.36 -22.98
CA ALA A 130 -4.30 -3.71 -21.81
C ALA A 130 -5.38 -4.51 -21.10
N SER A 131 -5.91 -5.57 -21.73
CA SER A 131 -6.99 -6.39 -21.16
C SER A 131 -6.49 -7.59 -20.38
N SER A 132 -5.17 -7.83 -20.35
CA SER A 132 -4.57 -8.93 -19.62
C SER A 132 -4.82 -8.80 -18.10
N LEU A 133 -5.32 -9.87 -17.50
CA LEU A 133 -5.58 -9.97 -16.06
C LEU A 133 -4.82 -11.15 -15.46
N ALA A 134 -4.39 -11.04 -14.21
CA ALA A 134 -3.66 -12.11 -13.53
C ALA A 134 -4.49 -13.39 -13.38
N ARG A 135 -3.82 -14.54 -13.43
CA ARG A 135 -4.46 -15.86 -13.34
C ARG A 135 -4.48 -16.45 -11.94
N GLY A 136 -4.24 -15.65 -10.92
CA GLY A 136 -4.22 -16.14 -9.53
C GLY A 136 -4.60 -15.10 -8.51
N GLU A 137 -4.74 -15.58 -7.26
CA GLU A 137 -4.98 -14.76 -6.09
C GLU A 137 -3.71 -13.95 -5.74
N SER A 138 -3.85 -12.68 -5.34
CA SER A 138 -2.73 -11.88 -4.86
C SER A 138 -2.43 -12.12 -3.39
N ILE A 139 -1.19 -11.82 -2.99
CA ILE A 139 -0.71 -12.06 -1.61
C ILE A 139 -1.52 -11.26 -0.57
N ASP A 140 -1.90 -10.02 -0.86
CA ASP A 140 -2.74 -9.22 0.02
C ASP A 140 -4.11 -9.85 0.22
N HIS A 141 -4.68 -10.43 -0.84
CA HIS A 141 -5.94 -11.13 -0.76
C HIS A 141 -5.81 -12.46 0.00
N ARG A 142 -4.74 -13.22 -0.25
CA ARG A 142 -4.44 -14.45 0.49
C ARG A 142 -4.33 -14.20 1.99
N ILE A 143 -3.59 -13.16 2.41
CA ILE A 143 -3.48 -12.78 3.83
C ILE A 143 -4.84 -12.37 4.38
N ALA A 144 -5.60 -11.53 3.66
CA ALA A 144 -6.91 -11.09 4.10
C ALA A 144 -7.88 -12.26 4.29
N ARG A 145 -7.93 -13.19 3.34
CA ARG A 145 -8.79 -14.38 3.40
C ARG A 145 -8.50 -15.26 4.61
N GLU A 146 -7.21 -15.40 4.98
CA GLU A 146 -6.79 -16.26 6.09
C GLU A 146 -6.83 -15.56 7.45
N LYS A 147 -6.57 -14.25 7.49
CA LYS A 147 -6.30 -13.53 8.74
C LYS A 147 -7.35 -12.47 9.11
N ASN A 148 -8.14 -12.00 8.16
CA ASN A 148 -9.20 -11.04 8.47
C ASN A 148 -10.40 -11.72 9.13
N LYS A 149 -11.21 -10.92 9.79
CA LYS A 149 -12.56 -11.35 10.20
C LYS A 149 -13.35 -11.79 8.97
N ALA A 150 -14.15 -12.84 9.10
CA ALA A 150 -14.89 -13.44 7.99
C ALA A 150 -15.63 -12.40 7.13
N GLY A 151 -15.47 -12.48 5.81
CA GLY A 151 -16.09 -11.60 4.82
C GLY A 151 -15.39 -10.27 4.60
N ARG A 152 -14.22 -10.01 5.21
CA ARG A 152 -13.44 -8.79 4.96
C ARG A 152 -12.25 -9.07 4.05
N GLY A 153 -12.23 -8.40 2.90
CA GLY A 153 -11.08 -8.39 1.98
C GLY A 153 -9.95 -7.48 2.45
N PRO A 154 -8.87 -7.39 1.68
CA PRO A 154 -7.81 -6.41 1.89
C PRO A 154 -8.32 -4.99 1.64
N LEU A 155 -7.61 -3.99 2.16
CA LEU A 155 -7.79 -2.60 1.79
C LEU A 155 -6.98 -2.35 0.51
N THR A 156 -7.66 -2.15 -0.62
CA THR A 156 -7.02 -1.94 -1.92
C THR A 156 -7.14 -0.49 -2.34
N LEU A 157 -6.01 0.19 -2.53
CA LEU A 157 -5.93 1.63 -2.75
C LEU A 157 -5.11 1.95 -4.01
N HIS A 158 -5.41 3.08 -4.64
CA HIS A 158 -4.73 3.56 -5.82
C HIS A 158 -4.52 5.07 -5.78
N ALA A 159 -3.33 5.51 -6.12
CA ALA A 159 -2.98 6.92 -6.28
C ALA A 159 -2.33 7.13 -7.66
N GLY A 160 -3.16 7.27 -8.67
CA GLY A 160 -2.76 7.49 -10.05
C GLY A 160 -3.88 8.15 -10.85
N ALA A 161 -3.57 8.68 -12.04
CA ALA A 161 -4.58 9.17 -12.95
C ALA A 161 -5.38 7.97 -13.48
N ASN A 162 -6.66 7.94 -13.20
CA ASN A 162 -7.53 6.97 -13.84
C ASN A 162 -7.81 7.48 -15.27
N THR A 163 -6.91 7.23 -16.20
CA THR A 163 -7.04 7.62 -17.61
C THR A 163 -8.02 6.72 -18.34
N ALA A 164 -9.20 6.49 -17.76
CA ALA A 164 -10.33 5.95 -18.50
C ALA A 164 -10.77 6.99 -19.55
N GLY A 165 -10.09 7.06 -20.68
CA GLY A 165 -10.46 7.98 -21.78
C GLY A 165 -9.31 8.50 -22.63
N GLY A 166 -8.08 8.44 -22.19
CA GLY A 166 -6.92 8.60 -23.08
C GLY A 166 -6.63 7.29 -23.80
N LYS A 167 -5.96 7.33 -24.92
CA LYS A 167 -5.45 6.13 -25.63
C LYS A 167 -4.42 5.35 -24.80
N GLY A 168 -4.51 5.40 -23.48
CA GLY A 168 -3.80 4.60 -22.51
C GLY A 168 -4.55 3.28 -22.35
N TYR A 169 -3.86 2.24 -22.37
CA TYR A 169 -4.22 0.86 -22.16
C TYR A 169 -5.27 0.75 -21.03
N GLY A 170 -6.45 0.19 -21.29
CA GLY A 170 -7.64 0.20 -20.43
C GLY A 170 -7.54 -0.49 -19.06
N ASN A 171 -6.34 -0.88 -18.64
CA ASN A 171 -6.04 -1.46 -17.35
C ASN A 171 -5.48 -0.36 -16.42
N PRO A 172 -6.12 -0.03 -15.28
CA PRO A 172 -5.60 0.93 -14.32
C PRO A 172 -4.37 0.42 -13.54
N GLY A 173 -3.77 -0.72 -13.93
CA GLY A 173 -2.69 -1.35 -13.19
C GLY A 173 -3.20 -2.10 -11.97
N TYR A 174 -4.12 -3.04 -12.16
CA TYR A 174 -4.56 -3.90 -11.07
C TYR A 174 -3.42 -4.76 -10.53
N VAL A 175 -3.16 -4.69 -9.24
CA VAL A 175 -2.15 -5.51 -8.54
C VAL A 175 -2.78 -6.45 -7.52
N SER A 176 -4.03 -6.20 -7.12
CA SER A 176 -4.77 -6.99 -6.14
C SER A 176 -5.86 -7.81 -6.83
N TYR A 177 -5.91 -9.11 -6.55
CA TYR A 177 -6.82 -10.07 -7.19
C TYR A 177 -7.41 -11.02 -6.16
N GLN A 178 -8.72 -11.19 -6.22
CA GLN A 178 -9.44 -12.17 -5.40
C GLN A 178 -9.20 -13.61 -5.85
N GLY A 179 -8.92 -13.80 -7.13
CA GLY A 179 -8.67 -15.08 -7.77
C GLY A 179 -8.39 -14.89 -9.25
N PRO A 180 -8.30 -15.96 -10.03
CA PRO A 180 -8.03 -15.89 -11.46
C PRO A 180 -8.99 -14.96 -12.18
N MET A 181 -8.48 -13.95 -12.90
CA MET A 181 -9.25 -12.99 -13.68
C MET A 181 -10.26 -12.14 -12.86
N GLN A 182 -10.05 -12.04 -11.54
CA GLN A 182 -10.95 -11.32 -10.63
C GLN A 182 -10.20 -10.19 -9.91
N PRO A 183 -9.95 -9.06 -10.59
CA PRO A 183 -9.25 -7.93 -9.97
C PRO A 183 -10.13 -7.27 -8.90
N ASN A 184 -9.49 -6.83 -7.82
CA ASN A 184 -10.09 -5.91 -6.88
C ASN A 184 -10.03 -4.49 -7.44
N SER A 185 -11.18 -3.83 -7.58
CA SER A 185 -11.21 -2.41 -7.92
C SER A 185 -10.66 -1.59 -6.76
N PRO A 186 -9.54 -0.88 -6.93
CA PRO A 186 -8.96 -0.09 -5.86
C PRO A 186 -9.73 1.22 -5.65
N ASP A 187 -9.75 1.71 -4.41
CA ASP A 187 -10.21 3.06 -4.15
C ASP A 187 -9.15 4.07 -4.55
N SER A 188 -9.50 4.94 -5.49
CA SER A 188 -8.66 6.08 -5.86
C SER A 188 -8.99 7.34 -5.03
N SER A 189 -10.10 7.33 -4.29
CA SER A 189 -10.53 8.42 -3.43
C SER A 189 -10.29 8.06 -1.96
N PRO A 190 -9.42 8.80 -1.24
CA PRO A 190 -9.28 8.61 0.20
C PRO A 190 -10.60 8.77 0.96
N TRP A 191 -11.47 9.65 0.49
CA TRP A 191 -12.79 9.85 1.06
C TRP A 191 -13.69 8.62 0.93
N ASP A 192 -13.75 7.99 -0.25
CA ASP A 192 -14.57 6.80 -0.48
C ASP A 192 -14.04 5.62 0.37
N ALA A 193 -12.72 5.44 0.41
CA ALA A 193 -12.07 4.45 1.26
C ALA A 193 -12.41 4.67 2.75
N TYR A 194 -12.28 5.90 3.23
CA TYR A 194 -12.59 6.27 4.61
C TYR A 194 -14.06 5.99 4.94
N THR A 195 -15.00 6.50 4.13
CA THR A 195 -16.44 6.35 4.39
C THR A 195 -16.88 4.90 4.42
N ARG A 196 -16.28 4.06 3.56
CA ARG A 196 -16.54 2.62 3.56
C ARG A 196 -15.97 1.94 4.81
N MET A 197 -14.78 2.31 5.26
CA MET A 197 -14.16 1.73 6.47
C MET A 197 -14.93 2.06 7.74
N VAL A 198 -15.37 3.31 7.88
CA VAL A 198 -16.11 3.76 9.08
C VAL A 198 -17.60 3.46 9.02
N GLY A 199 -18.07 2.81 7.95
CA GLY A 199 -19.49 2.46 7.80
C GLY A 199 -20.39 3.67 7.56
N LEU A 200 -19.83 4.78 7.06
CA LEU A 200 -20.58 5.97 6.64
C LEU A 200 -21.35 5.74 5.32
N ALA A 201 -21.70 4.51 4.99
CA ALA A 201 -22.66 4.24 3.93
C ALA A 201 -24.03 4.81 4.33
N THR A 202 -24.11 6.14 4.36
CA THR A 202 -25.37 6.84 4.55
C THR A 202 -26.09 6.84 3.22
N ALA A 203 -27.31 6.33 3.23
CA ALA A 203 -28.26 6.55 2.15
C ALA A 203 -28.61 8.04 1.96
N ASP A 204 -28.04 8.91 2.82
CA ASP A 204 -28.28 10.36 2.82
C ASP A 204 -27.04 11.13 2.33
N PRO A 205 -27.04 11.58 1.06
CA PRO A 205 -25.99 12.40 0.48
C PRO A 205 -25.76 13.72 1.25
N VAL A 206 -26.80 14.24 1.90
CA VAL A 206 -26.74 15.49 2.65
C VAL A 206 -25.87 15.32 3.91
N LEU A 207 -25.94 14.18 4.55
CA LEU A 207 -25.16 13.91 5.76
C LEU A 207 -23.68 13.67 5.45
N ALA A 208 -23.37 12.92 4.38
CA ALA A 208 -22.00 12.78 3.89
C ALA A 208 -21.39 14.15 3.56
N LYS A 209 -22.17 15.03 2.94
CA LYS A 209 -21.83 16.42 2.67
C LYS A 209 -21.60 17.22 3.95
N MET A 210 -22.45 17.07 4.97
CA MET A 210 -22.30 17.78 6.24
C MET A 210 -21.04 17.38 7.01
N VAL A 211 -20.64 16.13 6.96
CA VAL A 211 -19.39 15.64 7.57
C VAL A 211 -18.18 16.25 6.84
N ALA A 212 -18.20 16.23 5.51
CA ALA A 212 -17.12 16.80 4.70
C ALA A 212 -16.98 18.31 4.85
N LEU A 213 -18.12 19.05 4.89
CA LEU A 213 -18.13 20.51 4.74
C LEU A 213 -18.17 21.29 6.06
N ARG A 214 -18.77 20.77 7.12
CA ARG A 214 -18.98 21.51 8.36
C ARG A 214 -17.86 21.36 9.37
N ARG A 215 -16.73 20.75 9.03
CA ARG A 215 -15.64 20.45 9.97
C ARG A 215 -16.13 19.70 11.23
N LYS A 216 -17.27 19.05 11.15
CA LYS A 216 -17.76 18.18 12.21
C LYS A 216 -17.20 16.79 11.98
N SER A 217 -16.34 16.35 12.87
CA SER A 217 -15.84 14.98 12.90
C SER A 217 -16.99 13.99 13.03
N VAL A 218 -16.84 12.80 12.43
CA VAL A 218 -17.72 11.66 12.74
C VAL A 218 -17.81 11.44 14.25
N ASN A 219 -16.73 11.69 14.98
CA ASN A 219 -16.70 11.65 16.44
C ASN A 219 -17.73 12.59 17.09
N ASP A 220 -17.94 13.78 16.51
CA ASP A 220 -18.94 14.73 17.05
C ASP A 220 -20.37 14.23 16.86
N LEU A 221 -20.63 13.48 15.80
CA LEU A 221 -21.95 12.90 15.51
C LEU A 221 -22.30 11.73 16.45
N VAL A 222 -21.30 11.04 16.95
CA VAL A 222 -21.45 9.92 17.92
C VAL A 222 -20.97 10.27 19.32
N ARG A 223 -20.71 11.55 19.62
CA ARG A 223 -20.08 12.04 20.85
C ARG A 223 -20.75 11.53 22.13
N ALA A 224 -22.08 11.51 22.17
CA ALA A 224 -22.81 11.03 23.35
C ALA A 224 -22.58 9.53 23.61
N GLN A 225 -22.35 8.76 22.57
CA GLN A 225 -22.07 7.32 22.68
C GLN A 225 -20.60 7.08 23.03
N ILE A 226 -19.68 7.86 22.44
CA ILE A 226 -18.25 7.83 22.82
C ILE A 226 -18.12 8.07 24.32
N LYS A 227 -18.75 9.13 24.84
CA LYS A 227 -18.73 9.43 26.27
C LYS A 227 -19.17 8.24 27.12
N ARG A 228 -20.30 7.60 26.80
CA ARG A 228 -20.80 6.42 27.52
C ARG A 228 -19.83 5.24 27.49
N ILE A 229 -19.07 5.07 26.40
CA ILE A 229 -18.10 3.98 26.29
C ILE A 229 -16.87 4.30 27.13
N VAL A 230 -16.30 5.49 27.01
CA VAL A 230 -15.08 5.90 27.73
C VAL A 230 -15.32 5.92 29.26
N GLU A 231 -16.54 6.25 29.71
CA GLU A 231 -16.93 6.26 31.13
C GLU A 231 -17.19 4.86 31.71
N ARG A 232 -17.14 3.80 30.92
CA ARG A 232 -17.32 2.43 31.43
C ARG A 232 -16.21 2.06 32.41
N LYS A 233 -16.61 1.47 33.55
CA LYS A 233 -15.68 1.04 34.62
C LYS A 233 -14.94 -0.27 34.27
N ASP A 234 -15.46 -1.06 33.33
CA ASP A 234 -14.92 -2.34 32.92
C ASP A 234 -13.92 -2.23 31.76
N LEU A 235 -13.64 -1.01 31.26
CA LEU A 235 -12.58 -0.79 30.28
C LEU A 235 -11.20 -0.84 30.96
N SER A 236 -10.30 -1.63 30.38
CA SER A 236 -8.88 -1.59 30.74
C SER A 236 -8.23 -0.24 30.40
N ALA A 237 -7.09 0.06 30.99
CA ALA A 237 -6.30 1.24 30.61
C ALA A 237 -5.87 1.16 29.13
N GLU A 238 -5.66 -0.05 28.63
CA GLU A 238 -5.30 -0.31 27.24
C GLU A 238 -6.47 -0.05 26.29
N ASP A 239 -7.66 -0.53 26.61
CA ASP A 239 -8.87 -0.25 25.83
C ASP A 239 -9.14 1.26 25.73
N ARG A 240 -8.89 2.01 26.80
CA ARG A 240 -9.01 3.48 26.80
C ARG A 240 -8.01 4.12 25.86
N ARG A 241 -6.75 3.68 25.87
CA ARG A 241 -5.72 4.18 24.95
C ARG A 241 -6.07 3.86 23.50
N ARG A 242 -6.57 2.65 23.19
CA ARG A 242 -7.02 2.26 21.85
C ARG A 242 -8.17 3.12 21.35
N LEU A 243 -9.14 3.39 22.22
CA LEU A 243 -10.27 4.27 21.89
C LEU A 243 -9.79 5.69 21.58
N ASP A 244 -8.91 6.24 22.44
CA ASP A 244 -8.37 7.59 22.27
C ASP A 244 -7.55 7.70 20.96
N ALA A 245 -6.66 6.75 20.72
CA ALA A 245 -5.90 6.67 19.47
C ALA A 245 -6.80 6.54 18.24
N HIS A 246 -7.87 5.72 18.33
CA HIS A 246 -8.83 5.55 17.25
C HIS A 246 -9.60 6.84 16.93
N PHE A 247 -10.11 7.53 17.96
CA PHE A 247 -10.84 8.78 17.75
C PHE A 247 -9.92 9.92 17.28
N THR A 248 -8.68 9.94 17.77
CA THR A 248 -7.66 10.88 17.28
C THR A 248 -7.35 10.62 15.82
N ALA A 249 -7.11 9.38 15.42
CA ALA A 249 -6.83 9.02 14.03
C ALA A 249 -7.99 9.37 13.08
N VAL A 250 -9.25 9.13 13.48
CA VAL A 250 -10.43 9.58 12.73
C VAL A 250 -10.35 11.08 12.47
N ARG A 251 -10.09 11.87 13.51
CA ARG A 251 -10.03 13.33 13.39
C ARG A 251 -8.85 13.82 12.56
N GLU A 252 -7.68 13.22 12.71
CA GLU A 252 -6.49 13.57 11.91
C GLU A 252 -6.71 13.31 10.41
N ILE A 253 -7.32 12.18 10.06
CA ILE A 253 -7.68 11.83 8.69
C ILE A 253 -8.67 12.85 8.11
N GLU A 254 -9.72 13.19 8.87
CA GLU A 254 -10.72 14.17 8.45
C GLU A 254 -10.11 15.58 8.25
N ILE A 255 -9.21 15.99 9.15
CA ILE A 255 -8.45 17.24 9.01
C ILE A 255 -7.55 17.17 7.78
N GLY A 256 -6.83 16.07 7.57
CA GLY A 256 -5.95 15.87 6.42
C GLY A 256 -6.71 15.95 5.09
N MET A 257 -7.90 15.33 5.02
CA MET A 257 -8.75 15.40 3.83
C MET A 257 -9.24 16.82 3.52
N THR A 258 -9.43 17.65 4.54
CA THR A 258 -9.88 19.05 4.35
C THR A 258 -8.72 20.02 4.17
N ALA A 259 -7.59 19.80 4.85
CA ALA A 259 -6.43 20.71 4.80
C ALA A 259 -5.64 20.62 3.47
N GLY A 260 -5.70 19.46 2.79
CA GLY A 260 -5.06 19.24 1.49
C GLY A 260 -5.76 19.91 0.31
N LEU A 261 -6.93 20.55 0.53
CA LEU A 261 -7.71 21.18 -0.52
C LEU A 261 -7.53 22.72 -0.50
N PRO A 262 -7.32 23.37 -1.65
CA PRO A 262 -7.35 24.84 -1.75
C PRO A 262 -8.67 25.41 -1.22
N ALA A 263 -8.63 26.55 -0.54
CA ALA A 263 -9.81 27.18 0.05
C ALA A 263 -10.94 27.46 -0.98
N GLY A 264 -10.59 27.76 -2.24
CA GLY A 264 -11.54 27.89 -3.35
C GLY A 264 -12.27 26.57 -3.65
N THR A 265 -11.54 25.46 -3.64
CA THR A 265 -12.10 24.12 -3.86
C THR A 265 -13.07 23.74 -2.75
N ILE A 266 -12.75 24.06 -1.49
CA ILE A 266 -13.65 23.81 -0.35
C ILE A 266 -14.98 24.56 -0.56
N LYS A 267 -14.93 25.85 -0.97
CA LYS A 267 -16.11 26.66 -1.21
C LYS A 267 -16.96 26.13 -2.38
N GLU A 268 -16.33 25.66 -3.45
CA GLU A 268 -17.03 25.02 -4.57
C GLU A 268 -17.64 23.68 -4.14
N MET A 269 -16.95 22.90 -3.29
CA MET A 269 -17.45 21.64 -2.75
C MET A 269 -18.67 21.85 -1.85
N GLU A 270 -18.83 23.02 -1.22
CA GLU A 270 -20.01 23.37 -0.43
C GLU A 270 -21.32 23.33 -1.23
N GLY A 271 -21.25 23.52 -2.55
CA GLY A 271 -22.37 23.41 -3.49
C GLY A 271 -22.63 22.00 -4.04
N LEU A 272 -21.70 21.05 -3.90
CA LEU A 272 -21.73 19.77 -4.58
C LEU A 272 -22.36 18.63 -3.75
N SER A 273 -22.82 17.57 -4.43
CA SER A 273 -23.22 16.31 -3.79
C SER A 273 -21.99 15.52 -3.30
N GLY A 274 -22.19 14.54 -2.41
CA GLY A 274 -21.10 13.67 -1.93
C GLY A 274 -20.36 12.95 -3.08
N LYS A 275 -21.08 12.57 -4.14
CA LYS A 275 -20.51 11.93 -5.33
C LYS A 275 -19.59 12.89 -6.10
N ASP A 276 -19.96 14.17 -6.21
CA ASP A 276 -19.16 15.17 -6.90
C ASP A 276 -17.89 15.50 -6.12
N VAL A 277 -17.94 15.52 -4.78
CA VAL A 277 -16.78 15.65 -3.90
C VAL A 277 -15.79 14.52 -4.15
N SER A 278 -16.26 13.28 -4.15
CA SER A 278 -15.46 12.11 -4.44
C SER A 278 -14.79 12.18 -5.82
N SER A 279 -15.55 12.61 -6.84
CA SER A 279 -15.04 12.77 -8.21
C SER A 279 -13.95 13.83 -8.33
N ARG A 280 -14.08 14.96 -7.64
CA ARG A 280 -13.06 16.02 -7.66
C ARG A 280 -11.79 15.64 -6.91
N LEU A 281 -11.88 14.88 -5.83
CA LEU A 281 -10.70 14.28 -5.19
C LEU A 281 -9.98 13.31 -6.12
N LYS A 282 -10.68 12.70 -7.09
CA LYS A 282 -10.09 11.87 -8.14
C LYS A 282 -9.43 12.66 -9.26
N THR A 283 -10.03 13.74 -9.71
CA THR A 283 -9.67 14.41 -10.98
C THR A 283 -8.54 15.43 -10.87
N GLN A 284 -8.15 15.85 -9.67
CA GLN A 284 -6.99 16.75 -9.46
C GLN A 284 -5.69 15.97 -9.20
N LEU A 285 -5.54 14.83 -9.83
CA LEU A 285 -4.63 13.78 -9.42
C LEU A 285 -3.15 14.14 -9.52
N ASP A 286 -2.70 14.80 -10.56
CA ASP A 286 -1.26 15.06 -10.69
C ASP A 286 -0.77 16.14 -9.73
N ALA A 287 -1.53 17.21 -9.52
CA ALA A 287 -1.19 18.25 -8.55
C ALA A 287 -1.31 17.79 -7.09
N ASN A 288 -2.23 16.87 -6.80
CA ASN A 288 -2.56 16.43 -5.44
C ASN A 288 -2.14 14.97 -5.15
N ARG A 289 -1.48 14.29 -6.08
CA ARG A 289 -1.14 12.86 -5.93
C ARG A 289 -0.38 12.57 -4.64
N ASP A 290 0.56 13.42 -4.28
CA ASP A 290 1.38 13.20 -3.08
C ASP A 290 0.54 13.32 -1.79
N ALA A 291 -0.44 14.23 -1.77
CA ALA A 291 -1.41 14.32 -0.67
C ALA A 291 -2.33 13.10 -0.62
N VAL A 292 -2.81 12.62 -1.77
CA VAL A 292 -3.63 11.41 -1.89
C VAL A 292 -2.86 10.18 -1.41
N VAL A 293 -1.60 10.02 -1.81
CA VAL A 293 -0.72 8.93 -1.35
C VAL A 293 -0.60 8.95 0.18
N ARG A 294 -0.32 10.10 0.78
CA ARG A 294 -0.20 10.24 2.24
C ARG A 294 -1.50 9.91 2.95
N LEU A 295 -2.63 10.42 2.46
CA LEU A 295 -3.96 10.10 3.02
C LEU A 295 -4.27 8.60 2.93
N HIS A 296 -3.93 7.93 1.83
CA HIS A 296 -4.07 6.48 1.72
C HIS A 296 -3.18 5.75 2.73
N MET A 297 -1.96 6.22 2.97
CA MET A 297 -1.06 5.66 3.98
C MET A 297 -1.58 5.86 5.40
N ASP A 298 -2.19 7.02 5.69
CA ASP A 298 -2.89 7.27 6.97
C ASP A 298 -4.08 6.34 7.17
N LEU A 299 -4.85 6.08 6.09
CA LEU A 299 -5.97 5.14 6.11
C LEU A 299 -5.51 3.69 6.34
N ILE A 300 -4.36 3.29 5.79
CA ILE A 300 -3.76 1.98 6.06
C ILE A 300 -3.42 1.84 7.55
N ALA A 301 -2.71 2.81 8.12
CA ALA A 301 -2.37 2.80 9.54
C ALA A 301 -3.64 2.79 10.42
N PHE A 302 -4.64 3.57 10.07
CA PHE A 302 -5.94 3.57 10.75
C PHE A 302 -6.64 2.22 10.68
N ALA A 303 -6.69 1.60 9.50
CA ALA A 303 -7.33 0.30 9.30
C ALA A 303 -6.65 -0.81 10.11
N PHE A 304 -5.32 -0.79 10.20
CA PHE A 304 -4.53 -1.73 10.99
C PHE A 304 -4.68 -1.49 12.49
N ALA A 305 -4.62 -0.23 12.94
CA ALA A 305 -4.84 0.12 14.35
C ALA A 305 -6.22 -0.31 14.86
N GLY A 306 -7.25 -0.21 14.01
CA GLY A 306 -8.61 -0.64 14.29
C GLY A 306 -8.88 -2.13 14.07
N ASP A 307 -7.89 -2.93 13.63
CA ASP A 307 -8.06 -4.33 13.18
C ASP A 307 -9.24 -4.47 12.20
N ILE A 308 -9.41 -3.45 11.34
CA ILE A 308 -10.44 -3.44 10.28
C ILE A 308 -10.05 -4.42 9.20
N THR A 309 -8.78 -4.42 8.83
CA THR A 309 -8.14 -5.42 7.97
C THR A 309 -6.71 -5.66 8.45
N ARG A 310 -6.12 -6.79 8.07
CA ARG A 310 -4.71 -7.12 8.35
C ARG A 310 -3.85 -7.11 7.09
N SER A 311 -4.45 -6.75 5.96
CA SER A 311 -3.74 -6.67 4.69
C SER A 311 -4.20 -5.47 3.89
N ALA A 312 -3.24 -4.78 3.24
CA ALA A 312 -3.52 -3.66 2.35
C ALA A 312 -2.57 -3.67 1.15
N SER A 313 -3.04 -3.13 0.03
CA SER A 313 -2.21 -2.81 -1.13
C SER A 313 -2.44 -1.37 -1.57
N LEU A 314 -1.37 -0.68 -1.96
CA LEU A 314 -1.39 0.67 -2.50
C LEU A 314 -0.58 0.70 -3.80
N LYS A 315 -1.26 0.90 -4.91
CA LYS A 315 -0.62 1.18 -6.20
C LYS A 315 -0.40 2.68 -6.33
N ILE A 316 0.84 3.09 -6.57
CA ILE A 316 1.22 4.48 -6.84
C ILE A 316 1.57 4.61 -8.33
N GLY A 317 0.81 5.43 -9.03
CA GLY A 317 0.88 5.56 -10.48
C GLY A 317 -0.05 4.60 -11.22
N ASP A 318 -0.19 4.85 -12.51
CA ASP A 318 -0.97 4.00 -13.42
C ASP A 318 -0.10 2.88 -13.99
N ASN A 319 -0.64 2.16 -14.96
CA ASN A 319 0.10 1.15 -15.70
C ASN A 319 1.45 1.69 -16.22
N ASN A 320 1.45 2.80 -16.95
CA ASN A 320 2.67 3.42 -17.53
C ASN A 320 3.12 4.68 -16.78
N ASP A 321 2.58 5.02 -15.68
CA ASP A 321 2.70 6.28 -14.96
C ASP A 321 3.27 7.47 -15.75
N GLY A 322 2.40 8.10 -16.53
CA GLY A 322 2.74 9.26 -17.35
C GLY A 322 2.81 10.60 -16.59
N ARG A 323 2.83 10.59 -15.26
CA ARG A 323 2.92 11.80 -14.45
C ARG A 323 4.13 12.64 -14.83
N ARG A 324 3.93 13.97 -14.89
CA ARG A 324 5.02 14.94 -14.98
C ARG A 324 5.36 15.43 -13.59
N PHE A 325 6.59 15.22 -13.17
CA PHE A 325 7.08 15.69 -11.88
C PHE A 325 7.61 17.12 -12.00
N MET A 326 7.43 17.89 -10.94
CA MET A 326 8.09 19.19 -10.78
C MET A 326 9.37 18.94 -9.98
N LEU A 327 10.52 19.09 -10.62
CA LEU A 327 11.83 19.01 -9.98
C LEU A 327 12.49 20.38 -10.09
N ASP A 328 12.94 20.94 -8.99
CA ASP A 328 13.55 22.28 -8.90
C ASP A 328 12.73 23.39 -9.58
N GLY A 329 11.40 23.30 -9.50
CA GLY A 329 10.48 24.25 -10.11
C GLY A 329 10.28 24.08 -11.63
N VAL A 330 10.87 23.06 -12.22
CA VAL A 330 10.76 22.73 -13.67
C VAL A 330 9.88 21.50 -13.87
N SER A 331 8.89 21.61 -14.78
CA SER A 331 8.07 20.48 -15.19
C SER A 331 8.86 19.57 -16.11
N GLN A 332 9.09 18.34 -15.64
CA GLN A 332 9.86 17.34 -16.38
C GLN A 332 9.01 16.65 -17.46
N PRO A 333 9.63 15.96 -18.42
CA PRO A 333 8.93 14.97 -19.26
C PRO A 333 8.15 13.96 -18.43
N SER A 334 7.24 13.20 -19.05
CA SER A 334 6.50 12.18 -18.30
C SER A 334 7.44 11.15 -17.68
N PHE A 335 7.11 10.63 -16.50
CA PHE A 335 7.94 9.64 -15.81
C PHE A 335 8.17 8.39 -16.67
N HIS A 336 7.15 7.96 -17.41
CA HIS A 336 7.27 6.87 -18.37
C HIS A 336 8.35 7.14 -19.43
N MET A 337 8.34 8.32 -20.07
CA MET A 337 9.37 8.69 -21.07
C MET A 337 10.76 8.82 -20.43
N ILE A 338 10.85 9.39 -19.22
CA ILE A 338 12.11 9.45 -18.47
C ILE A 338 12.65 8.04 -18.23
N SER A 339 11.78 7.07 -17.90
CA SER A 339 12.21 5.68 -17.69
C SER A 339 12.75 5.04 -18.97
N HIS A 340 12.22 5.39 -20.14
CA HIS A 340 12.72 4.97 -21.45
C HIS A 340 13.96 5.74 -21.93
N ARG A 341 14.33 6.85 -21.28
CA ARG A 341 15.45 7.73 -21.66
C ARG A 341 15.22 8.55 -22.94
N VAL A 342 14.03 8.44 -23.55
CA VAL A 342 13.67 9.07 -24.82
C VAL A 342 12.26 9.67 -24.78
N LEU A 343 12.01 10.67 -25.64
CA LEU A 343 10.71 11.35 -25.75
C LEU A 343 9.70 10.54 -26.61
N SER A 344 9.59 9.24 -26.35
CA SER A 344 8.59 8.39 -26.99
C SER A 344 8.22 7.20 -26.11
N ASP A 345 7.10 6.54 -26.42
CA ASP A 345 6.70 5.26 -25.80
C ASP A 345 7.54 4.07 -26.32
N GLY A 346 8.35 4.29 -27.35
CA GLY A 346 9.30 3.34 -27.91
C GLY A 346 10.75 3.71 -27.58
N ASN A 347 11.67 3.21 -28.36
CA ASN A 347 13.10 3.50 -28.23
C ASN A 347 13.63 4.41 -29.34
N ASP A 348 12.75 5.09 -30.08
CA ASP A 348 13.02 5.83 -31.30
C ASP A 348 12.90 7.36 -31.16
N GLY A 349 12.60 7.85 -29.98
CA GLY A 349 12.46 9.28 -29.67
C GLY A 349 13.79 9.99 -29.43
N ALA A 350 13.75 11.33 -29.38
CA ALA A 350 14.89 12.13 -29.01
C ALA A 350 15.33 11.81 -27.56
N PRO A 351 16.64 11.70 -27.26
CA PRO A 351 17.13 11.48 -25.91
C PRO A 351 16.66 12.57 -24.93
N ILE A 352 16.32 12.16 -23.72
CA ILE A 352 16.02 13.09 -22.63
C ILE A 352 17.34 13.38 -21.90
N PRO A 353 17.79 14.64 -21.84
CA PRO A 353 18.97 15.00 -21.06
C PRO A 353 18.78 14.58 -19.59
N ASP A 354 19.84 14.07 -18.96
CA ASP A 354 19.89 13.68 -17.54
C ASP A 354 18.79 12.69 -17.10
N ALA A 355 18.21 11.93 -18.05
CA ALA A 355 17.09 11.02 -17.80
C ALA A 355 17.36 10.01 -16.67
N VAL A 356 18.61 9.54 -16.55
CA VAL A 356 19.03 8.59 -15.51
C VAL A 356 18.94 9.25 -14.13
N GLN A 357 19.43 10.47 -13.99
CA GLN A 357 19.40 11.26 -12.75
C GLN A 357 17.95 11.64 -12.39
N LEU A 358 17.18 12.12 -13.38
CA LEU A 358 15.75 12.44 -13.19
C LEU A 358 14.95 11.21 -12.73
N HIS A 359 15.21 10.03 -13.31
CA HIS A 359 14.57 8.79 -12.89
C HIS A 359 14.93 8.45 -11.43
N ALA A 360 16.22 8.50 -11.10
CA ALA A 360 16.67 8.22 -9.72
C ALA A 360 16.05 9.21 -8.73
N GLU A 361 15.91 10.48 -9.07
CA GLU A 361 15.32 11.50 -8.22
C GLU A 361 13.81 11.29 -8.02
N ILE A 362 13.08 10.93 -9.07
CA ILE A 362 11.67 10.54 -8.94
C ILE A 362 11.52 9.33 -8.03
N VAL A 363 12.36 8.30 -8.17
CA VAL A 363 12.35 7.13 -7.28
C VAL A 363 12.66 7.54 -5.83
N ARG A 364 13.52 8.53 -5.59
CA ARG A 364 13.77 9.09 -4.25
C ARG A 364 12.51 9.73 -3.66
N LEU A 365 11.73 10.49 -4.45
CA LEU A 365 10.44 11.04 -4.00
C LEU A 365 9.45 9.93 -3.62
N LEU A 366 9.35 8.88 -4.42
CA LEU A 366 8.50 7.72 -4.11
C LEU A 366 8.97 7.00 -2.83
N MET A 367 10.27 6.90 -2.62
CA MET A 367 10.85 6.30 -1.42
C MET A 367 10.65 7.17 -0.16
N GLN A 368 10.62 8.50 -0.28
CA GLN A 368 10.23 9.40 0.81
C GLN A 368 8.78 9.15 1.25
N GLN A 369 7.87 8.92 0.30
CA GLN A 369 6.48 8.55 0.60
C GLN A 369 6.41 7.21 1.33
N PHE A 370 7.18 6.22 0.89
CA PHE A 370 7.26 4.94 1.58
C PHE A 370 7.83 5.08 3.00
N GLY A 371 8.83 5.95 3.17
CA GLY A 371 9.36 6.33 4.49
C GLY A 371 8.30 6.94 5.40
N TYR A 372 7.41 7.78 4.86
CA TYR A 372 6.28 8.32 5.61
C TYR A 372 5.33 7.21 6.11
N LEU A 373 5.02 6.21 5.29
CA LEU A 373 4.25 5.05 5.73
C LEU A 373 4.94 4.30 6.87
N ALA A 374 6.24 4.05 6.73
CA ALA A 374 7.02 3.37 7.77
C ALA A 374 7.03 4.16 9.09
N ASP A 375 7.21 5.49 9.03
CA ASP A 375 7.12 6.37 10.20
C ASP A 375 5.74 6.30 10.85
N LYS A 376 4.67 6.34 10.06
CA LYS A 376 3.29 6.27 10.55
C LYS A 376 3.01 4.94 11.25
N LEU A 377 3.45 3.83 10.66
CA LEU A 377 3.32 2.49 11.27
C LEU A 377 4.17 2.36 12.54
N ALA A 378 5.36 2.96 12.57
CA ALA A 378 6.23 2.97 13.75
C ALA A 378 5.64 3.81 14.90
N ALA A 379 5.01 4.94 14.57
CA ALA A 379 4.39 5.84 15.55
C ALA A 379 3.05 5.31 16.09
N THR A 380 2.39 4.39 15.37
CA THR A 380 1.09 3.85 15.79
C THR A 380 1.28 2.69 16.76
N SER A 381 1.00 2.96 18.04
CA SER A 381 1.15 1.99 19.14
C SER A 381 0.07 0.91 19.10
N THR A 382 0.45 -0.30 19.47
CA THR A 382 -0.42 -1.44 19.80
C THR A 382 -0.06 -1.96 21.19
N PRO A 383 -0.85 -2.84 21.80
CA PRO A 383 -0.52 -3.41 23.12
C PRO A 383 0.86 -4.05 23.21
N ASP A 384 1.33 -4.57 22.11
CA ASP A 384 2.55 -5.38 22.04
C ASP A 384 3.68 -4.73 21.20
N GLY A 385 3.70 -3.43 21.09
CA GLY A 385 4.66 -2.66 20.28
C GLY A 385 3.97 -1.76 19.25
N SER A 386 4.71 -1.30 18.27
CA SER A 386 4.15 -0.52 17.16
C SER A 386 3.52 -1.42 16.08
N LEU A 387 2.72 -0.83 15.18
CA LEU A 387 2.24 -1.55 13.98
C LEU A 387 3.42 -2.06 13.14
N LEU A 388 4.54 -1.34 13.14
CA LEU A 388 5.74 -1.75 12.43
C LEU A 388 6.44 -2.96 13.07
N ASP A 389 6.38 -3.10 14.40
CA ASP A 389 6.88 -4.30 15.10
C ASP A 389 6.00 -5.52 14.80
N ARG A 390 4.70 -5.28 14.73
CA ARG A 390 3.68 -6.30 14.51
C ARG A 390 3.52 -6.73 13.05
N GLY A 391 3.85 -5.84 12.12
CA GLY A 391 3.65 -6.04 10.70
C GLY A 391 4.91 -5.82 9.88
N TYR A 392 4.67 -5.70 8.58
CA TYR A 392 5.67 -5.27 7.61
C TYR A 392 5.04 -4.48 6.48
N ALA A 393 5.81 -3.57 5.92
CA ALA A 393 5.52 -2.87 4.68
C ALA A 393 6.52 -3.31 3.62
N LEU A 394 6.03 -3.74 2.47
CA LEU A 394 6.83 -4.04 1.28
C LEU A 394 6.65 -2.90 0.26
N TRP A 395 7.75 -2.36 -0.24
CA TRP A 395 7.79 -1.56 -1.45
C TRP A 395 8.43 -2.36 -2.59
N THR A 396 7.79 -2.33 -3.75
CA THR A 396 8.28 -2.96 -4.97
C THR A 396 7.83 -2.16 -6.19
N ASN A 397 8.15 -2.65 -7.37
CA ASN A 397 7.79 -2.05 -8.65
C ASN A 397 7.16 -3.11 -9.57
N GLN A 398 6.48 -2.68 -10.61
CA GLN A 398 5.92 -3.59 -11.63
C GLN A 398 7.00 -4.15 -12.57
N ILE A 399 8.07 -3.42 -12.78
CA ILE A 399 9.24 -3.79 -13.58
C ILE A 399 10.52 -3.44 -12.81
N SER A 400 11.65 -4.04 -13.14
CA SER A 400 12.89 -3.79 -12.39
C SER A 400 13.57 -2.48 -12.79
N ASN A 401 13.52 -2.12 -14.05
CA ASN A 401 14.13 -0.90 -14.61
C ASN A 401 13.34 -0.38 -15.81
N GLY A 402 13.72 0.77 -16.34
CA GLY A 402 13.07 1.40 -17.49
C GLY A 402 13.20 0.62 -18.82
N ALA A 403 14.08 -0.36 -18.90
CA ALA A 403 14.18 -1.26 -20.05
C ALA A 403 13.17 -2.44 -19.99
N HIS A 404 12.23 -2.40 -19.06
CA HIS A 404 11.20 -3.41 -18.85
C HIS A 404 11.74 -4.78 -18.42
N ASP A 405 12.87 -4.82 -17.72
CA ASP A 405 13.43 -6.08 -17.23
C ASP A 405 12.61 -6.61 -16.03
N GLY A 406 12.45 -7.92 -15.98
CA GLY A 406 11.83 -8.63 -14.86
C GLY A 406 12.82 -9.30 -13.93
N ARG A 407 14.14 -9.15 -14.18
CA ARG A 407 15.19 -9.65 -13.29
C ARG A 407 15.50 -8.65 -12.21
N ASN A 408 15.95 -9.14 -11.06
CA ASN A 408 16.42 -8.30 -9.97
C ASN A 408 15.39 -7.23 -9.57
N MET A 409 14.15 -7.66 -9.30
CA MET A 409 13.08 -6.77 -8.89
C MET A 409 13.42 -6.06 -7.57
N PRO A 410 13.08 -4.77 -7.42
CA PRO A 410 13.40 -4.02 -6.21
C PRO A 410 12.42 -4.38 -5.07
N TYR A 411 12.91 -5.08 -4.06
CA TYR A 411 12.15 -5.40 -2.86
C TYR A 411 12.76 -4.73 -1.62
N VAL A 412 12.03 -3.76 -1.07
CA VAL A 412 12.36 -3.06 0.17
C VAL A 412 11.30 -3.38 1.20
N ILE A 413 11.68 -4.05 2.28
CA ILE A 413 10.76 -4.45 3.35
C ILE A 413 11.16 -3.71 4.62
N ILE A 414 10.18 -3.16 5.34
CA ILE A 414 10.39 -2.53 6.65
C ILE A 414 9.37 -3.11 7.63
N GLY A 415 9.82 -3.60 8.77
CA GLY A 415 8.98 -4.15 9.83
C GLY A 415 9.37 -5.56 10.24
N GLY A 416 9.03 -5.92 11.47
CA GLY A 416 9.51 -7.15 12.10
C GLY A 416 8.58 -8.36 11.99
N ALA A 417 7.33 -8.19 11.58
CA ALA A 417 6.31 -9.25 11.53
C ALA A 417 6.28 -10.10 12.82
N ASN A 418 6.19 -9.45 13.98
CA ASN A 418 6.29 -10.11 15.30
C ASN A 418 7.59 -10.90 15.51
N GLY A 419 8.71 -10.45 14.92
CA GLY A 419 10.02 -11.11 15.03
C GLY A 419 10.23 -12.27 14.05
N ARG A 420 9.32 -12.50 13.09
CA ARG A 420 9.46 -13.57 12.09
C ARG A 420 10.34 -13.18 10.89
N LEU A 421 10.58 -11.89 10.65
CA LEU A 421 11.49 -11.41 9.63
C LEU A 421 12.87 -11.09 10.21
N ARG A 422 13.91 -11.55 9.54
CA ARG A 422 15.31 -11.30 9.88
C ARG A 422 15.74 -9.96 9.30
N THR A 423 15.40 -8.89 9.98
CA THR A 423 15.64 -7.49 9.56
C THR A 423 17.06 -7.01 9.85
N GLY A 424 17.37 -5.74 9.51
CA GLY A 424 18.68 -5.12 9.69
C GLY A 424 19.71 -5.62 8.67
N ARG A 425 19.28 -6.01 7.45
CA ARG A 425 20.21 -6.59 6.48
C ARG A 425 19.81 -6.40 5.03
N PHE A 426 20.81 -6.43 4.18
CA PHE A 426 20.69 -6.53 2.72
C PHE A 426 21.09 -7.94 2.28
N VAL A 427 20.20 -8.63 1.56
CA VAL A 427 20.34 -10.04 1.14
C VAL A 427 20.40 -10.11 -0.37
N GLU A 428 21.30 -10.99 -0.87
CA GLU A 428 21.36 -11.40 -2.27
C GLU A 428 20.72 -12.78 -2.42
N ALA A 429 19.61 -12.88 -3.15
CA ALA A 429 18.81 -14.10 -3.28
C ALA A 429 19.22 -14.99 -4.47
N GLY A 430 20.11 -14.53 -5.36
CA GLY A 430 20.72 -15.35 -6.39
C GLY A 430 19.82 -15.71 -7.58
N GLY A 431 18.86 -14.88 -7.96
CA GLY A 431 18.02 -15.07 -9.16
C GLY A 431 16.84 -16.02 -8.93
N VAL A 432 16.28 -16.05 -7.72
CA VAL A 432 15.09 -16.87 -7.40
C VAL A 432 13.80 -16.20 -7.90
N GLY A 433 12.79 -17.01 -8.22
CA GLY A 433 11.47 -16.50 -8.57
C GLY A 433 10.78 -15.82 -7.37
N HIS A 434 10.09 -14.71 -7.62
CA HIS A 434 9.48 -13.91 -6.53
C HIS A 434 8.36 -14.65 -5.77
N ASN A 435 7.80 -15.73 -6.31
CA ASN A 435 6.90 -16.60 -5.55
C ASN A 435 7.54 -17.13 -4.26
N GLN A 436 8.87 -17.39 -4.26
CA GLN A 436 9.60 -17.87 -3.07
C GLN A 436 9.70 -16.75 -2.00
N LEU A 437 9.86 -15.51 -2.40
CA LEU A 437 9.76 -14.33 -1.51
C LEU A 437 8.33 -14.18 -0.98
N MET A 438 7.31 -14.30 -1.83
CA MET A 438 5.90 -14.21 -1.41
C MET A 438 5.54 -15.33 -0.41
N ASN A 439 6.03 -16.56 -0.60
CA ASN A 439 5.88 -17.63 0.37
C ASN A 439 6.51 -17.27 1.74
N ALA A 440 7.70 -16.67 1.74
CA ALA A 440 8.34 -16.22 2.97
C ALA A 440 7.53 -15.10 3.67
N LEU A 441 6.98 -14.16 2.91
CA LEU A 441 6.13 -13.09 3.45
C LEU A 441 4.79 -13.59 3.97
N LEU A 442 4.18 -14.60 3.32
CA LEU A 442 3.00 -15.28 3.84
C LEU A 442 3.29 -15.97 5.17
N LYS A 443 4.43 -16.68 5.28
CA LYS A 443 4.88 -17.29 6.53
C LYS A 443 5.13 -16.24 7.60
N ALA A 444 5.76 -15.11 7.26
CA ALA A 444 5.92 -13.98 8.16
C ALA A 444 4.57 -13.40 8.63
N ALA A 445 3.55 -13.41 7.77
CA ALA A 445 2.17 -13.03 8.11
C ALA A 445 1.41 -14.11 8.89
N ASP A 446 2.07 -15.20 9.29
CA ASP A 446 1.48 -16.34 10.01
C ASP A 446 0.40 -17.10 9.19
N VAL A 447 0.50 -17.07 7.87
CA VAL A 447 -0.34 -17.86 6.97
C VAL A 447 0.20 -19.27 6.88
N THR A 448 -0.69 -20.26 6.90
CA THR A 448 -0.36 -21.69 6.74
C THR A 448 -1.28 -22.32 5.69
N LYS A 449 -0.90 -23.46 5.16
CA LYS A 449 -1.80 -24.30 4.38
C LYS A 449 -2.82 -25.00 5.28
N ALA A 450 -3.83 -25.62 4.66
CA ALA A 450 -4.80 -26.45 5.36
C ALA A 450 -4.06 -27.53 6.19
N GLY A 451 -4.50 -27.71 7.43
CA GLY A 451 -3.85 -28.63 8.38
C GLY A 451 -2.60 -28.06 9.06
N GLY A 452 -2.29 -26.76 8.88
CA GLY A 452 -1.16 -26.09 9.56
C GLY A 452 0.19 -26.30 8.90
N ALA A 453 0.24 -26.91 7.72
CA ALA A 453 1.48 -27.10 6.97
C ALA A 453 2.07 -25.75 6.49
N GLU A 454 3.39 -25.74 6.28
CA GLU A 454 4.11 -24.57 5.78
C GLU A 454 3.61 -24.13 4.40
N VAL A 455 3.43 -22.82 4.21
CA VAL A 455 3.04 -22.24 2.92
C VAL A 455 4.27 -22.18 2.01
N ASP A 456 4.20 -22.87 0.86
CA ASP A 456 5.23 -22.92 -0.18
C ASP A 456 4.64 -22.91 -1.60
N ASP A 457 3.32 -22.75 -1.69
CA ASP A 457 2.51 -23.02 -2.87
C ASP A 457 1.92 -21.72 -3.51
N PHE A 458 2.43 -20.56 -3.11
CA PHE A 458 1.94 -19.30 -3.67
C PHE A 458 2.37 -19.11 -5.12
N GLY A 459 1.45 -18.59 -5.94
CA GLY A 459 1.66 -18.32 -7.35
C GLY A 459 1.13 -19.42 -8.26
N ASP A 460 1.65 -19.45 -9.48
CA ASP A 460 1.28 -20.47 -10.46
C ASP A 460 1.76 -21.86 -10.06
N ALA A 461 0.94 -22.86 -10.36
CA ALA A 461 1.22 -24.25 -9.97
C ALA A 461 2.51 -24.84 -10.62
N SER A 462 2.98 -24.25 -11.73
CA SER A 462 4.22 -24.65 -12.41
C SER A 462 5.50 -24.18 -11.71
N LEU A 463 5.38 -23.22 -10.77
CA LEU A 463 6.53 -22.63 -10.08
C LEU A 463 7.10 -23.57 -9.02
N THR A 464 8.40 -23.39 -8.76
CA THR A 464 9.10 -24.13 -7.70
C THR A 464 8.46 -23.83 -6.35
N LYS A 465 7.94 -24.85 -5.67
CA LYS A 465 7.38 -24.78 -4.32
C LYS A 465 8.50 -24.67 -3.29
N ARG A 466 8.84 -23.44 -2.94
CA ARG A 466 9.94 -23.13 -2.03
C ARG A 466 9.70 -21.81 -1.29
N VAL A 467 10.29 -21.70 -0.13
CA VAL A 467 10.30 -20.48 0.71
C VAL A 467 11.70 -19.87 0.67
N LEU A 468 11.81 -18.57 0.52
CA LEU A 468 13.08 -17.84 0.69
C LEU A 468 13.39 -17.73 2.19
N SER A 469 13.98 -18.78 2.75
CA SER A 469 14.21 -18.93 4.20
C SER A 469 15.22 -17.94 4.77
N ASP A 470 16.14 -17.42 3.96
CA ASP A 470 17.23 -16.53 4.40
C ASP A 470 16.74 -15.21 5.02
N ILE A 471 15.49 -14.83 4.73
CA ILE A 471 14.85 -13.63 5.27
C ILE A 471 14.00 -13.92 6.53
N LEU A 472 13.88 -15.15 6.95
CA LEU A 472 13.10 -15.57 8.12
C LEU A 472 14.00 -15.87 9.32
N VAL A 473 13.43 -15.71 10.52
CA VAL A 473 14.08 -16.08 11.80
C VAL A 473 13.85 -17.54 12.12
#